data_82a1f3af611c44a2de65b025d7ef1793
#
_entry.id   82a1f3af611c44a2de65b025d7ef1793
#
_cell.length_a   1.000
_cell.length_b   1.000
_cell.length_c   1.000
_cell.angle_alpha   90.00
_cell.angle_beta   90.00
_cell.angle_gamma   90.00
#
_symmetry.space_group_name_H-M   'P 1'
#
loop_
_entity.id
_entity.type
_entity.pdbx_description
1 polymer ?
#
loop_
_entity_poly.entity_id
_entity_poly.type
_entity_poly.pdbx_seq_one_letter_code
_entity_poly.pdbx_strand_id
1 'polypeptide(L)'
;IVDQYLLILNSINKRITNVVFMGMGEPFLNYQQVVNAANLLNHKEGINLSAKRITISTVGIIPKITQYAKEGHKYKLAISLNGSSQDQRLKIMPISKTHSMDALIQSAWDYYYISKKLITLEYVLLAGVNDDIADADRLMVLIGDLPCKLNLIPYNEIDGLFHRSSEEKIERFVNRLEHANFTVTIRWSKGTDISGGCGQLAVLDKENYK
;
A
#
# COMPACT_ATOMS: atom_id res chain seq x y z
N ILE A 1 7.45 3.51 17.11
CA ILE A 1 6.81 4.11 15.93
C ILE A 1 6.88 5.64 16.02
N VAL A 2 6.32 6.25 17.06
CA VAL A 2 6.33 7.72 17.20
C VAL A 2 7.73 8.27 17.33
N ASP A 3 8.62 7.58 18.05
CA ASP A 3 10.03 7.96 18.21
C ASP A 3 10.76 8.09 16.86
N GLN A 4 10.48 7.21 15.89
CA GLN A 4 11.02 7.34 14.54
C GLN A 4 10.61 8.67 13.88
N TYR A 5 9.34 9.07 14.05
CA TYR A 5 8.87 10.35 13.55
C TYR A 5 9.60 11.52 14.21
N LEU A 6 9.77 11.47 15.53
CA LEU A 6 10.44 12.51 16.30
C LEU A 6 11.93 12.61 15.96
N LEU A 7 12.60 11.47 15.80
CA LEU A 7 14.01 11.42 15.36
C LEU A 7 14.20 12.06 13.98
N ILE A 8 13.34 11.72 13.02
CA ILE A 8 13.39 12.30 11.68
C ILE A 8 13.09 13.80 11.77
N LEU A 9 12.04 14.21 12.50
CA LEU A 9 11.67 15.61 12.64
C LEU A 9 12.84 16.45 13.21
N ASN A 10 13.58 15.90 14.18
CA ASN A 10 14.75 16.56 14.79
C ASN A 10 15.96 16.57 13.87
N SER A 11 16.05 15.66 12.90
CA SER A 11 17.17 15.53 11.97
C SER A 11 17.01 16.39 10.72
N ILE A 12 15.81 16.82 10.40
CA ILE A 12 15.51 17.57 9.18
C ILE A 12 15.00 18.99 9.54
N ASN A 13 15.47 19.98 8.83
CA ASN A 13 14.97 21.36 8.96
C ASN A 13 13.71 21.60 8.08
N LYS A 14 12.80 20.62 8.04
CA LYS A 14 11.58 20.67 7.22
C LYS A 14 10.42 19.99 7.97
N ARG A 15 9.22 20.51 7.76
CA ARG A 15 8.01 19.89 8.30
C ARG A 15 7.70 18.57 7.58
N ILE A 16 7.46 17.51 8.34
CA ILE A 16 6.91 16.25 7.82
C ILE A 16 5.43 16.48 7.48
N THR A 17 5.07 16.27 6.23
CA THR A 17 3.72 16.58 5.74
C THR A 17 2.81 15.36 5.69
N ASN A 18 3.35 14.16 5.52
CA ASN A 18 2.57 12.93 5.41
C ASN A 18 3.29 11.80 6.15
N VAL A 19 2.50 10.88 6.71
CA VAL A 19 2.99 9.65 7.33
C VAL A 19 2.26 8.47 6.71
N VAL A 20 3.01 7.47 6.31
CA VAL A 20 2.48 6.20 5.79
C VAL A 20 3.05 5.06 6.65
N PHE A 21 2.17 4.20 7.15
CA PHE A 21 2.55 2.97 7.83
C PHE A 21 2.71 1.89 6.77
N MET A 22 3.86 1.92 6.09
CA MET A 22 4.22 1.05 4.95
C MET A 22 5.66 0.55 5.06
N GLY A 23 6.20 0.51 6.27
CA GLY A 23 7.57 0.04 6.51
C GLY A 23 7.66 -1.48 6.55
N MET A 24 8.60 -1.99 7.35
CA MET A 24 8.76 -3.40 7.59
C MET A 24 7.68 -3.94 8.51
N GLY A 25 7.20 -5.16 8.23
CA GLY A 25 6.11 -5.80 8.95
C GLY A 25 4.72 -5.38 8.45
N GLU A 26 3.71 -6.01 9.02
CA GLU A 26 2.31 -5.79 8.68
C GLU A 26 1.63 -4.97 9.80
N PRO A 27 1.18 -3.74 9.50
CA PRO A 27 0.56 -2.87 10.50
C PRO A 27 -0.64 -3.51 11.22
N PHE A 28 -1.43 -4.31 10.51
CA PHE A 28 -2.61 -4.94 11.10
C PHE A 28 -2.31 -6.14 12.00
N LEU A 29 -1.09 -6.68 11.99
CA LEU A 29 -0.63 -7.62 13.02
C LEU A 29 -0.25 -6.89 14.33
N ASN A 30 0.06 -5.60 14.25
CA ASN A 30 0.33 -4.73 15.40
C ASN A 30 -0.74 -3.63 15.52
N TYR A 31 -1.98 -3.99 15.28
CA TYR A 31 -3.12 -3.10 15.04
C TYR A 31 -3.27 -2.00 16.10
N GLN A 32 -3.30 -2.39 17.38
CA GLN A 32 -3.55 -1.43 18.48
C GLN A 32 -2.45 -0.38 18.57
N GLN A 33 -1.19 -0.79 18.44
CA GLN A 33 -0.06 0.14 18.55
C GLN A 33 0.03 1.07 17.35
N VAL A 34 -0.33 0.58 16.14
CA VAL A 34 -0.40 1.40 14.94
C VAL A 34 -1.49 2.45 15.05
N VAL A 35 -2.68 2.06 15.49
CA VAL A 35 -3.80 3.01 15.71
C VAL A 35 -3.45 4.03 16.80
N ASN A 36 -2.85 3.59 17.90
CA ASN A 36 -2.41 4.48 18.97
C ASN A 36 -1.36 5.49 18.47
N ALA A 37 -0.39 5.03 17.68
CA ALA A 37 0.61 5.91 17.09
C ALA A 37 -0.04 6.94 16.14
N ALA A 38 -0.99 6.51 15.30
CA ALA A 38 -1.72 7.43 14.44
C ALA A 38 -2.52 8.48 15.24
N ASN A 39 -3.12 8.08 16.36
CA ASN A 39 -3.84 8.98 17.27
C ASN A 39 -2.89 10.02 17.90
N LEU A 40 -1.70 9.61 18.36
CA LEU A 40 -0.68 10.51 18.89
C LEU A 40 -0.19 11.51 17.83
N LEU A 41 0.07 11.04 16.61
CA LEU A 41 0.46 11.91 15.51
C LEU A 41 -0.63 12.94 15.15
N ASN A 42 -1.90 12.57 15.30
CA ASN A 42 -3.03 13.45 14.99
C ASN A 42 -3.46 14.33 16.18
N HIS A 43 -2.94 14.10 17.39
CA HIS A 43 -3.40 14.79 18.60
C HIS A 43 -3.17 16.30 18.53
N LYS A 44 -4.19 17.10 18.87
CA LYS A 44 -4.18 18.55 18.71
C LYS A 44 -3.11 19.25 19.54
N GLU A 45 -2.86 18.76 20.73
CA GLU A 45 -1.86 19.30 21.69
C GLU A 45 -0.46 18.70 21.48
N GLY A 46 -0.29 17.84 20.47
CA GLY A 46 0.97 17.21 20.11
C GLY A 46 1.43 17.62 18.70
N ILE A 47 1.70 16.62 17.86
CA ILE A 47 2.23 16.81 16.49
C ILE A 47 1.21 17.48 15.57
N ASN A 48 -0.07 17.28 15.83
CA ASN A 48 -1.20 17.87 15.11
C ASN A 48 -1.14 17.62 13.59
N LEU A 49 -0.73 16.42 13.19
CA LEU A 49 -0.75 16.02 11.79
C LEU A 49 -2.19 15.71 11.37
N SER A 50 -2.67 16.34 10.31
CA SER A 50 -4.02 16.09 9.81
C SER A 50 -4.27 14.61 9.51
N ALA A 51 -5.41 14.07 9.94
CA ALA A 51 -5.78 12.67 9.70
C ALA A 51 -5.76 12.28 8.21
N LYS A 52 -6.08 13.22 7.32
CA LYS A 52 -6.01 13.04 5.86
C LYS A 52 -4.58 12.83 5.33
N ARG A 53 -3.56 13.09 6.15
CA ARG A 53 -2.14 12.94 5.84
C ARG A 53 -1.52 11.69 6.46
N ILE A 54 -2.33 10.88 7.14
CA ILE A 54 -1.93 9.61 7.73
C ILE A 54 -2.60 8.49 6.93
N THR A 55 -1.79 7.53 6.46
CA THR A 55 -2.27 6.35 5.75
C THR A 55 -1.75 5.10 6.44
N ILE A 56 -2.63 4.16 6.73
CA ILE A 56 -2.29 2.84 7.24
C ILE A 56 -2.46 1.85 6.09
N SER A 57 -1.40 1.10 5.78
CA SER A 57 -1.43 0.07 4.74
C SER A 57 -1.56 -1.31 5.36
N THR A 58 -2.13 -2.25 4.61
CA THR A 58 -2.20 -3.66 5.01
C THR A 58 -2.04 -4.57 3.79
N VAL A 59 -1.44 -5.72 4.01
CA VAL A 59 -1.39 -6.80 3.00
C VAL A 59 -2.77 -7.47 2.79
N GLY A 60 -3.78 -7.09 3.58
CA GLY A 60 -5.14 -7.62 3.45
C GLY A 60 -5.54 -8.59 4.56
N ILE A 61 -5.31 -8.26 5.83
CA ILE A 61 -5.84 -8.99 6.99
C ILE A 61 -7.33 -8.68 7.12
N ILE A 62 -8.18 -9.44 6.43
CA ILE A 62 -9.62 -9.15 6.28
C ILE A 62 -10.34 -8.90 7.61
N PRO A 63 -10.18 -9.72 8.67
CA PRO A 63 -10.84 -9.45 9.95
C PRO A 63 -10.46 -8.08 10.53
N LYS A 64 -9.23 -7.62 10.29
CA LYS A 64 -8.76 -6.32 10.76
C LYS A 64 -9.24 -5.16 9.89
N ILE A 65 -9.42 -5.37 8.59
CA ILE A 65 -10.07 -4.39 7.70
C ILE A 65 -11.50 -4.14 8.19
N THR A 66 -12.26 -5.19 8.49
CA THR A 66 -13.62 -5.10 9.02
C THR A 66 -13.66 -4.39 10.38
N GLN A 67 -12.73 -4.75 11.28
CA GLN A 67 -12.58 -4.08 12.58
C GLN A 67 -12.32 -2.58 12.39
N TYR A 68 -11.35 -2.22 11.54
CA TYR A 68 -10.96 -0.86 11.24
C TYR A 68 -12.12 -0.02 10.68
N ALA A 69 -12.94 -0.61 9.80
CA ALA A 69 -14.14 0.03 9.26
C ALA A 69 -15.17 0.33 10.36
N LYS A 70 -15.46 -0.63 11.23
CA LYS A 70 -16.44 -0.51 12.32
C LYS A 70 -16.03 0.49 13.39
N GLU A 71 -14.73 0.58 13.69
CA GLU A 71 -14.19 1.54 14.66
C GLU A 71 -14.18 2.98 14.15
N GLY A 72 -14.41 3.22 12.86
CA GLY A 72 -14.62 4.55 12.29
C GLY A 72 -13.39 5.46 12.29
N HIS A 73 -12.18 4.88 12.25
CA HIS A 73 -10.92 5.64 12.27
C HIS A 73 -10.84 6.70 11.17
N LYS A 74 -10.21 7.83 11.48
CA LYS A 74 -10.14 9.01 10.59
C LYS A 74 -9.11 8.87 9.47
N TYR A 75 -8.16 7.94 9.62
CA TYR A 75 -7.00 7.80 8.76
C TYR A 75 -7.35 7.05 7.48
N LYS A 76 -6.55 7.26 6.43
CA LYS A 76 -6.72 6.56 5.16
C LYS A 76 -6.31 5.10 5.30
N LEU A 77 -7.02 4.23 4.61
CA LEU A 77 -6.66 2.82 4.48
C LEU A 77 -6.13 2.55 3.07
N ALA A 78 -5.00 1.85 3.00
CA ALA A 78 -4.47 1.28 1.77
C ALA A 78 -4.40 -0.24 1.89
N ILE A 79 -4.69 -0.94 0.79
CA ILE A 79 -4.57 -2.40 0.68
C ILE A 79 -3.57 -2.72 -0.41
N SER A 80 -2.55 -3.51 -0.09
CA SER A 80 -1.61 -4.07 -1.07
C SER A 80 -2.30 -5.16 -1.87
N LEU A 81 -2.79 -4.82 -3.06
CA LEU A 81 -3.44 -5.76 -3.99
C LEU A 81 -2.40 -6.62 -4.71
N ASN A 82 -1.43 -5.97 -5.37
CA ASN A 82 -0.23 -6.52 -6.00
C ASN A 82 -0.43 -7.65 -7.03
N GLY A 83 -1.65 -7.98 -7.40
CA GLY A 83 -1.96 -8.96 -8.43
C GLY A 83 -3.30 -8.65 -9.08
N SER A 84 -3.47 -9.05 -10.33
CA SER A 84 -4.73 -8.96 -11.06
C SER A 84 -5.51 -10.28 -11.03
N SER A 85 -4.89 -11.34 -10.50
CA SER A 85 -5.48 -12.66 -10.31
C SER A 85 -4.99 -13.32 -9.02
N GLN A 86 -5.76 -14.30 -8.53
CA GLN A 86 -5.40 -15.08 -7.34
C GLN A 86 -4.03 -15.75 -7.50
N ASP A 87 -3.75 -16.34 -8.67
CA ASP A 87 -2.50 -17.06 -8.92
C ASP A 87 -1.28 -16.14 -8.90
N GLN A 88 -1.40 -14.93 -9.45
CA GLN A 88 -0.33 -13.94 -9.37
C GLN A 88 -0.10 -13.51 -7.93
N ARG A 89 -1.20 -13.20 -7.22
CA ARG A 89 -1.09 -12.74 -5.84
C ARG A 89 -0.51 -13.82 -4.92
N LEU A 90 -0.81 -15.10 -5.15
CA LEU A 90 -0.21 -16.23 -4.41
C LEU A 90 1.31 -16.32 -4.58
N LYS A 91 1.83 -15.99 -5.77
CA LYS A 91 3.28 -15.99 -6.05
C LYS A 91 4.01 -14.86 -5.33
N ILE A 92 3.35 -13.71 -5.15
CA ILE A 92 3.95 -12.48 -4.64
C ILE A 92 3.72 -12.33 -3.14
N MET A 93 2.53 -12.73 -2.66
CA MET A 93 2.06 -12.45 -1.30
C MET A 93 1.56 -13.72 -0.59
N PRO A 94 2.32 -14.26 0.38
CA PRO A 94 1.96 -15.48 1.10
C PRO A 94 0.60 -15.45 1.81
N ILE A 95 0.14 -14.26 2.23
CA ILE A 95 -1.17 -14.06 2.88
C ILE A 95 -2.35 -14.50 1.99
N SER A 96 -2.15 -14.54 0.68
CA SER A 96 -3.16 -14.97 -0.29
C SER A 96 -3.58 -16.43 -0.15
N LYS A 97 -2.80 -17.23 0.61
CA LYS A 97 -3.18 -18.59 1.01
C LYS A 97 -4.32 -18.60 2.02
N THR A 98 -4.42 -17.56 2.85
CA THR A 98 -5.43 -17.45 3.90
C THR A 98 -6.67 -16.69 3.42
N HIS A 99 -6.47 -15.68 2.58
CA HIS A 99 -7.54 -14.81 2.09
C HIS A 99 -7.50 -14.76 0.57
N SER A 100 -8.61 -15.16 -0.07
CA SER A 100 -8.75 -15.06 -1.52
C SER A 100 -8.82 -13.60 -1.98
N MET A 101 -8.52 -13.37 -3.25
CA MET A 101 -8.60 -12.04 -3.85
C MET A 101 -10.05 -11.53 -3.87
N ASP A 102 -11.03 -12.39 -4.15
CA ASP A 102 -12.45 -12.00 -4.14
C ASP A 102 -12.89 -11.57 -2.74
N ALA A 103 -12.50 -12.33 -1.70
CA ALA A 103 -12.78 -11.96 -0.31
C ALA A 103 -12.11 -10.64 0.08
N LEU A 104 -10.92 -10.36 -0.46
CA LEU A 104 -10.21 -9.09 -0.24
C LEU A 104 -10.95 -7.92 -0.87
N ILE A 105 -11.38 -8.05 -2.13
CA ILE A 105 -12.18 -7.02 -2.81
C ILE A 105 -13.53 -6.84 -2.11
N GLN A 106 -14.18 -7.93 -1.69
CA GLN A 106 -15.42 -7.83 -0.90
C GLN A 106 -15.17 -7.04 0.41
N SER A 107 -14.06 -7.29 1.10
CA SER A 107 -13.71 -6.53 2.32
C SER A 107 -13.45 -5.04 2.05
N ALA A 108 -12.97 -4.68 0.87
CA ALA A 108 -12.82 -3.30 0.45
C ALA A 108 -14.19 -2.63 0.19
N TRP A 109 -15.13 -3.35 -0.40
CA TRP A 109 -16.52 -2.91 -0.52
C TRP A 109 -17.18 -2.71 0.85
N ASP A 110 -17.04 -3.67 1.76
CA ASP A 110 -17.57 -3.59 3.12
C ASP A 110 -16.99 -2.38 3.87
N TYR A 111 -15.66 -2.15 3.72
CA TYR A 111 -15.02 -0.95 4.27
C TYR A 111 -15.67 0.33 3.73
N TYR A 112 -15.88 0.43 2.41
CA TYR A 112 -16.51 1.58 1.81
C TYR A 112 -17.95 1.77 2.31
N TYR A 113 -18.75 0.71 2.35
CA TYR A 113 -20.15 0.79 2.79
C TYR A 113 -20.27 1.23 4.26
N ILE A 114 -19.37 0.78 5.12
CA ILE A 114 -19.37 1.13 6.55
C ILE A 114 -18.80 2.53 6.77
N SER A 115 -17.63 2.82 6.22
CA SER A 115 -16.88 4.04 6.53
C SER A 115 -17.25 5.23 5.65
N LYS A 116 -17.82 5.01 4.47
CA LYS A 116 -18.05 5.99 3.39
C LYS A 116 -16.76 6.68 2.92
N LYS A 117 -15.61 6.04 3.09
CA LYS A 117 -14.30 6.57 2.71
C LYS A 117 -13.73 5.80 1.53
N LEU A 118 -13.07 6.53 0.63
CA LEU A 118 -12.31 5.92 -0.45
C LEU A 118 -11.18 5.08 0.12
N ILE A 119 -10.96 3.91 -0.46
CA ILE A 119 -9.82 3.06 -0.17
C ILE A 119 -8.73 3.26 -1.23
N THR A 120 -7.47 3.07 -0.86
CA THR A 120 -6.39 3.00 -1.82
C THR A 120 -6.01 1.54 -2.04
N LEU A 121 -6.00 1.09 -3.29
CA LEU A 121 -5.44 -0.20 -3.68
C LEU A 121 -4.03 0.04 -4.21
N GLU A 122 -3.04 -0.66 -3.71
CA GLU A 122 -1.65 -0.54 -4.14
C GLU A 122 -1.26 -1.72 -5.01
N TYR A 123 -0.62 -1.43 -6.12
CA TYR A 123 -0.23 -2.41 -7.12
C TYR A 123 1.20 -2.16 -7.56
N VAL A 124 2.10 -3.01 -7.11
CA VAL A 124 3.51 -2.98 -7.51
C VAL A 124 3.65 -3.66 -8.86
N LEU A 125 4.16 -2.93 -9.85
CA LEU A 125 4.40 -3.45 -11.20
C LEU A 125 5.72 -4.23 -11.23
N LEU A 126 5.62 -5.52 -11.52
CA LEU A 126 6.72 -6.48 -11.60
C LEU A 126 6.84 -7.00 -13.04
N ALA A 127 8.01 -6.81 -13.65
CA ALA A 127 8.25 -7.18 -15.03
C ALA A 127 7.97 -8.67 -15.31
N GLY A 128 7.12 -8.96 -16.30
CA GLY A 128 6.76 -10.31 -16.71
C GLY A 128 5.91 -11.10 -15.70
N VAL A 129 5.42 -10.46 -14.64
CA VAL A 129 4.61 -11.12 -13.63
C VAL A 129 3.18 -10.58 -13.63
N ASN A 130 3.03 -9.25 -13.57
CA ASN A 130 1.73 -8.59 -13.43
C ASN A 130 1.67 -7.25 -14.18
N ASP A 131 2.49 -7.06 -15.21
CA ASP A 131 2.67 -5.81 -15.96
C ASP A 131 2.16 -5.86 -17.42
N ASP A 132 1.40 -6.89 -17.77
CA ASP A 132 0.83 -7.01 -19.12
C ASP A 132 -0.51 -6.29 -19.25
N ILE A 133 -0.89 -5.92 -20.48
CA ILE A 133 -2.19 -5.28 -20.78
C ILE A 133 -3.37 -6.12 -20.28
N ALA A 134 -3.27 -7.44 -20.39
CA ALA A 134 -4.27 -8.35 -19.84
C ALA A 134 -4.43 -8.24 -18.32
N ASP A 135 -3.37 -7.83 -17.61
CA ASP A 135 -3.45 -7.55 -16.17
C ASP A 135 -4.26 -6.28 -15.89
N ALA A 136 -4.06 -5.24 -16.70
CA ALA A 136 -4.87 -4.02 -16.61
C ALA A 136 -6.36 -4.31 -16.87
N ASP A 137 -6.67 -5.13 -17.86
CA ASP A 137 -8.05 -5.57 -18.15
C ASP A 137 -8.65 -6.34 -16.98
N ARG A 138 -7.92 -7.29 -16.42
CA ARG A 138 -8.37 -8.03 -15.24
C ARG A 138 -8.59 -7.12 -14.02
N LEU A 139 -7.72 -6.11 -13.81
CA LEU A 139 -7.90 -5.13 -12.73
C LEU A 139 -9.19 -4.32 -12.91
N MET A 140 -9.51 -3.89 -14.14
CA MET A 140 -10.77 -3.17 -14.40
C MET A 140 -11.98 -4.02 -14.05
N VAL A 141 -11.96 -5.30 -14.40
CA VAL A 141 -13.04 -6.24 -14.04
C VAL A 141 -13.09 -6.53 -12.54
N LEU A 142 -11.94 -6.80 -11.94
CA LEU A 142 -11.82 -7.16 -10.51
C LEU A 142 -12.26 -6.02 -9.58
N ILE A 143 -11.83 -4.81 -9.86
CA ILE A 143 -12.15 -3.63 -9.06
C ILE A 143 -13.56 -3.12 -9.37
N GLY A 144 -13.95 -3.17 -10.65
CA GLY A 144 -15.27 -2.74 -11.11
C GLY A 144 -15.58 -1.29 -10.70
N ASP A 145 -16.73 -1.10 -10.08
CA ASP A 145 -17.22 0.20 -9.62
C ASP A 145 -16.86 0.53 -8.16
N LEU A 146 -15.94 -0.22 -7.54
CA LEU A 146 -15.48 0.07 -6.19
C LEU A 146 -14.95 1.50 -6.10
N PRO A 147 -15.50 2.37 -5.25
CA PRO A 147 -14.99 3.72 -5.05
C PRO A 147 -13.61 3.68 -4.39
N CYS A 148 -12.59 3.66 -5.22
CA CYS A 148 -11.22 3.52 -4.77
C CYS A 148 -10.26 4.37 -5.61
N LYS A 149 -9.02 4.35 -5.20
CA LYS A 149 -7.87 4.84 -5.93
C LYS A 149 -6.89 3.68 -6.13
N LEU A 150 -6.52 3.40 -7.37
CA LEU A 150 -5.44 2.46 -7.68
C LEU A 150 -4.12 3.23 -7.76
N ASN A 151 -3.16 2.86 -6.94
CA ASN A 151 -1.84 3.45 -6.90
C ASN A 151 -0.83 2.45 -7.49
N LEU A 152 -0.38 2.70 -8.70
CA LEU A 152 0.63 1.91 -9.38
C LEU A 152 2.01 2.30 -8.86
N ILE A 153 2.82 1.32 -8.52
CA ILE A 153 4.16 1.52 -7.96
C ILE A 153 5.15 0.75 -8.83
N PRO A 154 5.93 1.43 -9.69
CA PRO A 154 7.04 0.78 -10.38
C PRO A 154 7.99 0.16 -9.36
N TYR A 155 8.32 -1.11 -9.54
CA TYR A 155 9.16 -1.85 -8.60
C TYR A 155 10.58 -1.27 -8.55
N ASN A 156 11.15 -1.23 -7.36
CA ASN A 156 12.58 -1.02 -7.18
C ASN A 156 13.24 -2.37 -6.93
N GLU A 157 14.23 -2.72 -7.73
CA GLU A 157 14.94 -3.98 -7.62
C GLU A 157 15.69 -4.07 -6.27
N ILE A 158 15.49 -5.20 -5.56
CA ILE A 158 16.02 -5.40 -4.21
C ILE A 158 16.93 -6.61 -4.17
N ASP A 159 16.45 -7.75 -4.66
CA ASP A 159 17.05 -9.06 -4.43
C ASP A 159 17.28 -9.88 -5.71
N GLY A 160 17.00 -9.30 -6.87
CA GLY A 160 17.11 -9.97 -8.17
C GLY A 160 16.04 -11.03 -8.47
N LEU A 161 15.09 -11.26 -7.56
CA LEU A 161 13.97 -12.17 -7.80
C LEU A 161 12.93 -11.60 -8.74
N PHE A 162 12.73 -10.29 -8.70
CA PHE A 162 11.82 -9.56 -9.56
C PHE A 162 12.54 -8.41 -10.23
N HIS A 163 12.03 -7.99 -11.39
CA HIS A 163 12.59 -6.89 -12.15
C HIS A 163 11.58 -5.75 -12.31
N ARG A 164 12.10 -4.56 -12.51
CA ARG A 164 11.31 -3.38 -12.81
C ARG A 164 10.76 -3.46 -14.23
N SER A 165 9.49 -3.16 -14.41
CA SER A 165 8.89 -2.99 -15.72
C SER A 165 9.52 -1.81 -16.47
N SER A 166 9.70 -1.93 -17.78
CA SER A 166 10.17 -0.82 -18.61
C SER A 166 9.18 0.35 -18.58
N GLU A 167 9.67 1.55 -18.80
CA GLU A 167 8.82 2.75 -18.82
C GLU A 167 7.74 2.66 -19.89
N GLU A 168 8.06 2.11 -21.06
CA GLU A 168 7.10 1.85 -22.12
C GLU A 168 5.96 0.91 -21.68
N LYS A 169 6.29 -0.17 -21.00
CA LYS A 169 5.26 -1.09 -20.45
C LYS A 169 4.40 -0.40 -19.39
N ILE A 170 5.00 0.37 -18.49
CA ILE A 170 4.28 1.13 -17.47
C ILE A 170 3.31 2.10 -18.15
N GLU A 171 3.77 2.86 -19.14
CA GLU A 171 2.95 3.81 -19.89
C GLU A 171 1.76 3.12 -20.57
N ARG A 172 2.01 2.01 -21.29
CA ARG A 172 0.95 1.23 -21.94
C ARG A 172 -0.06 0.69 -20.94
N PHE A 173 0.40 0.23 -19.77
CA PHE A 173 -0.46 -0.26 -18.69
C PHE A 173 -1.36 0.86 -18.14
N VAL A 174 -0.78 2.04 -17.91
CA VAL A 174 -1.52 3.22 -17.44
C VAL A 174 -2.55 3.68 -18.46
N ASN A 175 -2.15 3.82 -19.72
CA ASN A 175 -3.06 4.22 -20.82
C ASN A 175 -4.25 3.26 -20.95
N ARG A 176 -4.01 1.96 -20.72
CA ARG A 176 -5.11 0.98 -20.73
C ARG A 176 -6.10 1.23 -19.58
N LEU A 177 -5.62 1.64 -18.41
CA LEU A 177 -6.45 1.94 -17.25
C LEU A 177 -7.15 3.32 -17.29
N GLU A 178 -6.89 4.16 -18.30
CA GLU A 178 -7.61 5.44 -18.47
C GLU A 178 -9.14 5.28 -18.61
N HIS A 179 -9.57 4.10 -19.05
CA HIS A 179 -10.99 3.76 -19.20
C HIS A 179 -11.61 3.12 -17.92
N ALA A 180 -10.84 3.04 -16.82
CA ALA A 180 -11.32 2.47 -15.58
C ALA A 180 -12.29 3.43 -14.84
N ASN A 181 -13.26 2.85 -14.11
CA ASN A 181 -14.22 3.60 -13.29
C ASN A 181 -13.63 4.11 -11.96
N PHE A 182 -12.33 3.96 -11.75
CA PHE A 182 -11.61 4.39 -10.55
C PHE A 182 -10.41 5.26 -10.90
N THR A 183 -9.96 6.06 -9.93
CA THR A 183 -8.78 6.92 -10.13
C THR A 183 -7.50 6.12 -10.14
N VAL A 184 -6.66 6.31 -11.16
CA VAL A 184 -5.32 5.71 -11.25
C VAL A 184 -4.25 6.76 -11.00
N THR A 185 -3.23 6.41 -10.23
CA THR A 185 -2.05 7.25 -10.00
C THR A 185 -0.79 6.42 -10.04
N ILE A 186 0.31 7.03 -10.47
CA ILE A 186 1.64 6.40 -10.41
C ILE A 186 2.41 7.04 -9.26
N ARG A 187 2.97 6.18 -8.41
CA ARG A 187 3.91 6.58 -7.37
C ARG A 187 5.32 6.18 -7.77
N TRP A 188 6.05 7.11 -8.31
CA TRP A 188 7.47 6.93 -8.56
C TRP A 188 8.24 6.86 -7.25
N SER A 189 9.05 5.84 -7.08
CA SER A 189 9.93 5.73 -5.92
C SER A 189 10.97 6.83 -5.94
N LYS A 190 11.14 7.51 -4.81
CA LYS A 190 12.23 8.44 -4.57
C LYS A 190 13.29 7.72 -3.75
N GLY A 191 14.57 7.95 -4.05
CA GLY A 191 15.66 7.33 -3.31
C GLY A 191 16.00 5.90 -3.79
N THR A 192 15.89 5.65 -5.09
CA THR A 192 16.40 4.44 -5.75
C THR A 192 17.92 4.31 -5.57
N ASP A 193 18.60 5.43 -5.46
CA ASP A 193 20.04 5.57 -5.23
C ASP A 193 20.50 5.23 -3.79
N ILE A 194 19.57 5.25 -2.84
CA ILE A 194 19.84 4.97 -1.41
C ILE A 194 19.07 3.76 -0.88
N SER A 195 18.69 2.83 -1.75
CA SER A 195 17.89 1.66 -1.39
C SER A 195 16.60 1.99 -0.63
N GLY A 196 15.98 3.13 -0.93
CA GLY A 196 14.81 3.69 -0.25
C GLY A 196 13.47 3.11 -0.72
N GLY A 197 13.41 1.83 -1.08
CA GLY A 197 12.19 1.17 -1.54
C GLY A 197 11.49 0.35 -0.46
N CYS A 198 10.25 -0.04 -0.75
CA CYS A 198 9.47 -0.92 0.12
C CYS A 198 10.17 -2.28 0.28
N GLY A 199 10.48 -2.68 1.52
CA GLY A 199 11.15 -3.94 1.83
C GLY A 199 12.68 -3.93 1.70
N GLN A 200 13.30 -2.91 1.13
CA GLN A 200 14.76 -2.86 0.92
C GLN A 200 15.56 -2.90 2.23
N LEU A 201 15.08 -2.23 3.28
CA LEU A 201 15.74 -2.24 4.59
C LEU A 201 15.80 -3.62 5.23
N ALA A 202 14.85 -4.51 4.92
CA ALA A 202 14.83 -5.88 5.44
C ALA A 202 15.95 -6.77 4.88
N VAL A 203 16.45 -6.46 3.70
CA VAL A 203 17.52 -7.22 3.02
C VAL A 203 18.87 -6.81 3.58
N LEU A 204 19.10 -5.52 3.79
CA LEU A 204 20.35 -4.97 4.31
C LEU A 204 20.68 -5.49 5.73
N ASP A 205 19.65 -5.69 6.58
CA ASP A 205 19.85 -6.25 7.93
C ASP A 205 20.31 -7.71 7.93
N LYS A 206 19.96 -8.51 6.92
CA LYS A 206 20.41 -9.91 6.83
C LYS A 206 21.88 -10.07 6.47
N GLU A 207 22.48 -9.10 5.79
CA GLU A 207 23.90 -9.12 5.44
C GLU A 207 24.82 -8.69 6.59
N ASN A 208 24.30 -7.92 7.56
CA ASN A 208 25.05 -7.43 8.72
C ASN A 208 25.05 -8.39 9.92
N TYR A 209 24.33 -9.53 9.87
CA TYR A 209 24.26 -10.53 10.94
C TYR A 209 24.85 -11.89 10.54
N LYS A 210 25.77 -11.94 9.56
CA LYS A 210 26.57 -13.14 9.25
C LYS A 210 28.00 -12.98 9.78
#